data_3da4db71c3da960533815008a64ff104
#
_entry.id   3da4db71c3da960533815008a64ff104
#
_cell.length_a   1.000
_cell.length_b   1.000
_cell.length_c   1.000
_cell.angle_alpha   90.00
_cell.angle_beta   90.00
_cell.angle_gamma   90.00
#
_symmetry.space_group_name_H-M   'P 1'
#
loop_
_entity.id
_entity.type
_entity.pdbx_description
1 polymer ?
#
loop_
_entity_poly.entity_id
_entity_poly.type
_entity_poly.pdbx_seq_one_letter_code
_entity_poly.pdbx_strand_id
1 'polypeptide(L)'
;MSEAILQTQELTRRYGHTLALDRASITVEKGQIFGLVGRNGAGKTTLIRLISGQSIPTSGQISLFGQTSDSGLNLARSRTGAMVEIPSFYPYLTARQNLEYYRIQRGIPGKNCVDEALELVNLTDTGKKKFKTFSLGMKQRLGLALALMNQPEFLLLDEPINGLDPEGIVEFRELLLRLNRERQTTILISSHILSELSALATHFGFIEKGKVLETISGANLREKCRE
;
A
#
# COMPACT_ATOMS: atom_id res chain seq x y z
N MET A 1 19.75 8.92 13.26
CA MET A 1 19.18 9.06 11.90
C MET A 1 18.22 7.92 11.72
N SER A 2 16.97 8.20 11.36
CA SER A 2 15.96 7.18 11.08
C SER A 2 16.38 6.36 9.84
N GLU A 3 16.07 5.06 9.84
CA GLU A 3 16.38 4.13 8.78
C GLU A 3 15.39 4.33 7.62
N ALA A 4 15.88 4.63 6.40
CA ALA A 4 15.04 4.70 5.23
C ALA A 4 14.67 3.30 4.73
N ILE A 5 13.36 3.00 4.70
CA ILE A 5 12.83 1.75 4.15
C ILE A 5 12.71 1.81 2.63
N LEU A 6 12.29 2.97 2.11
CA LEU A 6 12.16 3.22 0.68
C LEU A 6 12.86 4.52 0.31
N GLN A 7 13.64 4.47 -0.76
CA GLN A 7 14.13 5.66 -1.47
C GLN A 7 13.94 5.46 -2.98
N THR A 8 13.44 6.46 -3.66
CA THR A 8 13.47 6.53 -5.12
C THR A 8 14.30 7.72 -5.56
N GLN A 9 15.11 7.54 -6.60
CA GLN A 9 15.96 8.57 -7.16
C GLN A 9 15.65 8.73 -8.65
N GLU A 10 15.09 9.87 -9.02
CA GLU A 10 14.72 10.24 -10.39
C GLU A 10 13.94 9.14 -11.13
N LEU A 11 13.07 8.44 -10.41
CA LEU A 11 12.36 7.29 -10.92
C LEU A 11 11.41 7.69 -12.04
N THR A 12 11.61 7.10 -13.22
CA THR A 12 10.87 7.45 -14.44
C THR A 12 10.21 6.22 -15.04
N ARG A 13 8.96 6.37 -15.49
CA ARG A 13 8.25 5.34 -16.25
C ARG A 13 7.53 5.92 -17.45
N ARG A 14 7.82 5.35 -18.62
CA ARG A 14 7.16 5.68 -19.89
C ARG A 14 6.42 4.45 -20.43
N TYR A 15 5.18 4.66 -20.85
CA TYR A 15 4.38 3.68 -21.58
C TYR A 15 4.15 4.18 -23.01
N GLY A 16 4.88 3.65 -23.96
CA GLY A 16 4.87 4.18 -25.33
C GLY A 16 5.25 5.66 -25.34
N HIS A 17 4.33 6.53 -25.78
CA HIS A 17 4.54 7.98 -25.81
C HIS A 17 4.15 8.69 -24.50
N THR A 18 3.46 8.01 -23.58
CA THR A 18 2.98 8.59 -22.33
C THR A 18 4.02 8.50 -21.22
N LEU A 19 4.43 9.65 -20.69
CA LEU A 19 5.30 9.73 -19.50
C LEU A 19 4.42 9.67 -18.26
N ALA A 20 4.31 8.48 -17.64
CA ALA A 20 3.44 8.24 -16.50
C ALA A 20 4.09 8.64 -15.16
N LEU A 21 5.42 8.61 -15.09
CA LEU A 21 6.22 9.08 -13.95
C LEU A 21 7.48 9.75 -14.48
N ASP A 22 7.79 10.96 -14.00
CA ASP A 22 8.89 11.80 -14.45
C ASP A 22 9.79 12.17 -13.26
N ARG A 23 10.93 11.50 -13.15
CA ARG A 23 11.98 11.73 -12.15
C ARG A 23 11.48 11.86 -10.72
N ALA A 24 10.57 10.97 -10.32
CA ALA A 24 10.01 10.98 -8.98
C ALA A 24 11.03 10.51 -7.94
N SER A 25 11.25 11.37 -6.94
CA SER A 25 12.15 11.09 -5.81
C SER A 25 11.37 11.24 -4.51
N ILE A 26 11.27 10.15 -3.72
CA ILE A 26 10.66 10.12 -2.38
C ILE A 26 11.54 9.31 -1.43
N THR A 27 11.42 9.62 -0.15
CA THR A 27 12.01 8.82 0.93
C THR A 27 10.92 8.51 1.95
N VAL A 28 10.83 7.24 2.36
CA VAL A 28 9.95 6.78 3.43
C VAL A 28 10.80 6.11 4.50
N GLU A 29 10.71 6.61 5.73
CA GLU A 29 11.47 6.11 6.86
C GLU A 29 10.69 5.04 7.63
N LYS A 30 11.38 4.19 8.35
CA LYS A 30 10.82 3.14 9.18
C LYS A 30 9.80 3.70 10.18
N GLY A 31 8.63 3.04 10.27
CA GLY A 31 7.54 3.43 11.17
C GLY A 31 6.70 4.62 10.68
N GLN A 32 7.04 5.24 9.55
CA GLN A 32 6.21 6.30 8.98
C GLN A 32 4.93 5.73 8.34
N ILE A 33 3.87 6.53 8.39
CA ILE A 33 2.72 6.42 7.48
C ILE A 33 2.86 7.56 6.48
N PHE A 34 3.26 7.22 5.25
CA PHE A 34 3.49 8.17 4.16
C PHE A 34 2.27 8.23 3.25
N GLY A 35 1.60 9.38 3.20
CA GLY A 35 0.44 9.65 2.34
C GLY A 35 0.89 10.21 0.97
N LEU A 36 0.63 9.48 -0.11
CA LEU A 36 0.87 9.95 -1.47
C LEU A 36 -0.41 10.56 -2.05
N VAL A 37 -0.44 11.89 -2.13
CA VAL A 37 -1.62 12.67 -2.54
C VAL A 37 -1.49 13.13 -3.99
N GLY A 38 -2.54 12.91 -4.79
CA GLY A 38 -2.57 13.41 -6.17
C GLY A 38 -3.86 13.01 -6.90
N ARG A 39 -4.24 13.76 -7.92
CA ARG A 39 -5.43 13.50 -8.74
C ARG A 39 -5.35 12.13 -9.43
N ASN A 40 -6.47 11.66 -9.94
CA ASN A 40 -6.50 10.46 -10.80
C ASN A 40 -5.63 10.70 -12.04
N GLY A 41 -4.79 9.71 -12.39
CA GLY A 41 -3.82 9.84 -13.47
C GLY A 41 -2.53 10.60 -13.11
N ALA A 42 -2.35 11.06 -11.86
CA ALA A 42 -1.14 11.78 -11.44
C ALA A 42 0.14 10.94 -11.39
N GLY A 43 0.04 9.59 -11.44
CA GLY A 43 1.20 8.69 -11.39
C GLY A 43 1.32 7.85 -10.11
N LYS A 44 0.38 7.98 -9.15
CA LYS A 44 0.39 7.26 -7.86
C LYS A 44 0.50 5.74 -8.03
N THR A 45 -0.44 5.14 -8.76
CA THR A 45 -0.46 3.71 -9.06
C THR A 45 0.81 3.26 -9.79
N THR A 46 1.32 4.09 -10.72
CA THR A 46 2.58 3.78 -11.44
C THR A 46 3.76 3.71 -10.48
N LEU A 47 3.88 4.67 -9.56
CA LEU A 47 4.93 4.67 -8.53
C LEU A 47 4.82 3.43 -7.65
N ILE A 48 3.64 3.10 -7.15
CA ILE A 48 3.42 1.92 -6.30
C ILE A 48 3.72 0.62 -7.07
N ARG A 49 3.33 0.50 -8.34
CA ARG A 49 3.65 -0.67 -9.19
C ARG A 49 5.15 -0.85 -9.42
N LEU A 50 5.91 0.24 -9.55
CA LEU A 50 7.37 0.18 -9.68
C LEU A 50 8.02 -0.31 -8.38
N ILE A 51 7.60 0.21 -7.23
CA ILE A 51 8.12 -0.19 -5.92
C ILE A 51 7.80 -1.66 -5.65
N SER A 52 6.54 -2.09 -5.88
CA SER A 52 6.11 -3.47 -5.67
C SER A 52 6.66 -4.47 -6.70
N GLY A 53 7.34 -4.00 -7.75
CA GLY A 53 7.91 -4.85 -8.80
C GLY A 53 6.92 -5.32 -9.87
N GLN A 54 5.70 -4.81 -9.88
CA GLN A 54 4.71 -5.09 -10.92
C GLN A 54 4.99 -4.34 -12.24
N SER A 55 5.91 -3.38 -12.22
CA SER A 55 6.39 -2.66 -13.38
C SER A 55 7.90 -2.41 -13.25
N ILE A 56 8.59 -2.29 -14.39
CA ILE A 56 10.03 -2.03 -14.46
C ILE A 56 10.24 -0.54 -14.76
N PRO A 57 11.13 0.17 -14.07
CA PRO A 57 11.43 1.57 -14.38
C PRO A 57 12.05 1.72 -15.77
N THR A 58 11.79 2.85 -16.42
CA THR A 58 12.48 3.25 -17.66
C THR A 58 13.87 3.79 -17.34
N SER A 59 13.98 4.55 -16.22
CA SER A 59 15.24 5.06 -15.67
C SER A 59 15.06 5.43 -14.20
N GLY A 60 16.15 5.78 -13.53
CA GLY A 60 16.17 6.06 -12.10
C GLY A 60 16.41 4.80 -11.28
N GLN A 61 16.40 4.94 -9.96
CA GLN A 61 16.75 3.87 -9.04
C GLN A 61 15.73 3.74 -7.90
N ILE A 62 15.52 2.51 -7.44
CA ILE A 62 14.78 2.18 -6.22
C ILE A 62 15.75 1.56 -5.23
N SER A 63 15.73 2.05 -4.00
CA SER A 63 16.31 1.38 -2.84
C SER A 63 15.18 0.96 -1.90
N LEU A 64 15.10 -0.33 -1.59
CA LEU A 64 14.10 -0.89 -0.70
C LEU A 64 14.82 -1.70 0.39
N PHE A 65 14.67 -1.31 1.66
CA PHE A 65 15.44 -1.84 2.79
C PHE A 65 16.95 -1.79 2.53
N GLY A 66 17.45 -0.71 1.91
CA GLY A 66 18.84 -0.53 1.52
C GLY A 66 19.31 -1.37 0.32
N GLN A 67 18.44 -2.17 -0.28
CA GLN A 67 18.75 -3.00 -1.46
C GLN A 67 18.42 -2.26 -2.75
N THR A 68 19.35 -2.29 -3.72
CA THR A 68 19.20 -1.62 -5.02
C THR A 68 19.38 -2.56 -6.22
N SER A 69 20.01 -3.70 -6.03
CA SER A 69 20.17 -4.72 -7.08
C SER A 69 18.89 -5.50 -7.30
N ASP A 70 18.67 -6.06 -8.50
CA ASP A 70 17.46 -6.81 -8.83
C ASP A 70 17.20 -7.98 -7.86
N SER A 71 18.25 -8.74 -7.53
CA SER A 71 18.14 -9.85 -6.57
C SER A 71 17.84 -9.35 -5.16
N GLY A 72 18.47 -8.26 -4.74
CA GLY A 72 18.22 -7.61 -3.44
C GLY A 72 16.81 -7.04 -3.35
N LEU A 73 16.31 -6.39 -4.42
CA LEU A 73 14.95 -5.88 -4.49
C LEU A 73 13.90 -7.00 -4.42
N ASN A 74 14.16 -8.16 -5.05
CA ASN A 74 13.25 -9.31 -4.95
C ASN A 74 13.17 -9.84 -3.52
N LEU A 75 14.30 -9.92 -2.80
CA LEU A 75 14.32 -10.28 -1.39
C LEU A 75 13.62 -9.21 -0.53
N ALA A 76 13.86 -7.93 -0.77
CA ALA A 76 13.21 -6.82 -0.07
C ALA A 76 11.68 -6.84 -0.26
N ARG A 77 11.21 -7.16 -1.47
CA ARG A 77 9.78 -7.29 -1.77
C ARG A 77 9.10 -8.45 -1.03
N SER A 78 9.82 -9.49 -0.63
CA SER A 78 9.26 -10.55 0.21
C SER A 78 8.87 -10.05 1.62
N ARG A 79 9.46 -8.94 2.07
CA ARG A 79 9.14 -8.22 3.33
C ARG A 79 8.11 -7.12 3.13
N THR A 80 7.57 -6.97 1.91
CA THR A 80 6.63 -5.91 1.53
C THR A 80 5.27 -6.52 1.18
N GLY A 81 4.22 -6.03 1.80
CA GLY A 81 2.84 -6.30 1.39
C GLY A 81 2.35 -5.24 0.42
N ALA A 82 1.62 -5.63 -0.62
CA ALA A 82 1.08 -4.67 -1.56
C ALA A 82 -0.39 -4.96 -1.89
N MET A 83 -1.19 -3.92 -1.87
CA MET A 83 -2.56 -3.91 -2.38
C MET A 83 -2.64 -2.81 -3.44
N VAL A 84 -2.43 -3.23 -4.71
CA VAL A 84 -2.50 -2.36 -5.88
C VAL A 84 -3.74 -2.79 -6.65
N GLU A 85 -4.76 -1.95 -6.67
CA GLU A 85 -6.11 -2.32 -7.10
C GLU A 85 -6.72 -3.46 -6.25
N ILE A 86 -7.97 -3.82 -6.50
CA ILE A 86 -8.58 -4.96 -5.78
C ILE A 86 -8.03 -6.26 -6.39
N PRO A 87 -7.40 -7.13 -5.59
CA PRO A 87 -6.93 -8.42 -6.09
C PRO A 87 -8.06 -9.22 -6.73
N SER A 88 -7.73 -9.95 -7.81
CA SER A 88 -8.68 -10.80 -8.50
C SER A 88 -8.95 -12.08 -7.69
N PHE A 89 -9.86 -11.98 -6.73
CA PHE A 89 -10.29 -13.12 -5.95
C PHE A 89 -11.28 -14.02 -6.72
N TYR A 90 -11.27 -15.31 -6.39
CA TYR A 90 -12.20 -16.27 -6.96
C TYR A 90 -13.61 -16.07 -6.41
N PRO A 91 -14.60 -15.74 -7.25
CA PRO A 91 -15.93 -15.30 -6.80
C PRO A 91 -16.71 -16.38 -6.04
N TYR A 92 -16.46 -17.64 -6.30
CA TYR A 92 -17.15 -18.77 -5.71
C TYR A 92 -16.40 -19.41 -4.52
N LEU A 93 -15.24 -18.86 -4.14
CA LEU A 93 -14.53 -19.25 -2.94
C LEU A 93 -14.90 -18.35 -1.75
N THR A 94 -14.74 -18.86 -0.53
CA THR A 94 -14.86 -18.06 0.70
C THR A 94 -13.63 -17.19 0.89
N ALA A 95 -13.62 -16.27 1.88
CA ALA A 95 -12.45 -15.50 2.24
C ALA A 95 -11.24 -16.40 2.54
N ARG A 96 -11.44 -17.37 3.44
CA ARG A 96 -10.42 -18.37 3.82
C ARG A 96 -9.88 -19.14 2.61
N GLN A 97 -10.75 -19.63 1.75
CA GLN A 97 -10.35 -20.40 0.56
C GLN A 97 -9.54 -19.55 -0.43
N ASN A 98 -9.91 -18.28 -0.60
CA ASN A 98 -9.15 -17.35 -1.41
C ASN A 98 -7.75 -17.09 -0.84
N LEU A 99 -7.64 -16.80 0.46
CA LEU A 99 -6.33 -16.57 1.09
C LEU A 99 -5.47 -17.84 1.08
N GLU A 100 -6.05 -19.01 1.32
CA GLU A 100 -5.32 -20.28 1.26
C GLU A 100 -4.78 -20.57 -0.14
N TYR A 101 -5.55 -20.26 -1.20
CA TYR A 101 -5.07 -20.34 -2.57
C TYR A 101 -3.82 -19.49 -2.78
N TYR A 102 -3.86 -18.20 -2.36
CA TYR A 102 -2.74 -17.30 -2.50
C TYR A 102 -1.56 -17.65 -1.58
N ARG A 103 -1.83 -18.20 -0.41
CA ARG A 103 -0.79 -18.73 0.49
C ARG A 103 0.05 -19.78 -0.21
N ILE A 104 -0.62 -20.75 -0.82
CA ILE A 104 0.03 -21.85 -1.56
C ILE A 104 0.79 -21.28 -2.78
N GLN A 105 0.14 -20.42 -3.57
CA GLN A 105 0.74 -19.81 -4.76
C GLN A 105 2.01 -19.02 -4.45
N ARG A 106 2.04 -18.32 -3.31
CA ARG A 106 3.18 -17.50 -2.87
C ARG A 106 4.21 -18.28 -2.04
N GLY A 107 3.98 -19.56 -1.78
CA GLY A 107 4.87 -20.37 -0.96
C GLY A 107 4.98 -19.92 0.50
N ILE A 108 3.95 -19.26 1.05
CA ILE A 108 3.94 -18.80 2.44
C ILE A 108 3.79 -20.02 3.35
N PRO A 109 4.74 -20.28 4.27
CA PRO A 109 4.71 -21.44 5.14
C PRO A 109 3.65 -21.30 6.24
N GLY A 110 3.18 -22.47 6.73
CA GLY A 110 2.17 -22.53 7.80
C GLY A 110 0.76 -22.21 7.33
N LYS A 111 -0.24 -22.62 8.11
CA LYS A 111 -1.67 -22.36 7.84
C LYS A 111 -2.26 -21.24 8.69
N ASN A 112 -1.62 -20.93 9.82
CA ASN A 112 -2.12 -19.98 10.80
C ASN A 112 -2.16 -18.54 10.23
N CYS A 113 -1.27 -18.22 9.28
CA CYS A 113 -1.21 -16.88 8.66
C CYS A 113 -2.53 -16.49 7.98
N VAL A 114 -3.33 -17.46 7.51
CA VAL A 114 -4.66 -17.19 6.91
C VAL A 114 -5.65 -16.77 8.00
N ASP A 115 -5.67 -17.48 9.13
CA ASP A 115 -6.57 -17.15 10.24
C ASP A 115 -6.18 -15.83 10.89
N GLU A 116 -4.90 -15.60 11.14
CA GLU A 116 -4.37 -14.34 11.66
C GLU A 116 -4.71 -13.16 10.75
N ALA A 117 -4.56 -13.34 9.42
CA ALA A 117 -4.90 -12.29 8.47
C ALA A 117 -6.39 -11.97 8.45
N LEU A 118 -7.27 -12.99 8.52
CA LEU A 118 -8.73 -12.79 8.59
C LEU A 118 -9.15 -12.12 9.90
N GLU A 119 -8.53 -12.48 11.01
CA GLU A 119 -8.79 -11.87 12.31
C GLU A 119 -8.39 -10.38 12.32
N LEU A 120 -7.19 -10.06 11.79
CA LEU A 120 -6.72 -8.69 11.70
C LEU A 120 -7.67 -7.74 10.97
N VAL A 121 -8.36 -8.23 9.94
CA VAL A 121 -9.26 -7.43 9.11
C VAL A 121 -10.74 -7.63 9.46
N ASN A 122 -11.07 -8.30 10.57
CA ASN A 122 -12.42 -8.59 11.03
C ASN A 122 -13.28 -9.32 9.96
N LEU A 123 -12.72 -10.37 9.35
CA LEU A 123 -13.42 -11.24 8.37
C LEU A 123 -13.57 -12.70 8.83
N THR A 124 -13.30 -13.01 10.10
CA THR A 124 -13.46 -14.37 10.67
C THR A 124 -14.89 -14.88 10.56
N ASP A 125 -15.88 -14.02 10.84
CA ASP A 125 -17.30 -14.38 10.89
C ASP A 125 -17.97 -14.52 9.52
N THR A 126 -17.21 -14.37 8.43
CA THR A 126 -17.75 -14.52 7.07
C THR A 126 -18.12 -15.96 6.72
N GLY A 127 -17.54 -16.96 7.45
CA GLY A 127 -17.88 -18.35 7.37
C GLY A 127 -17.92 -18.92 5.95
N LYS A 128 -19.09 -19.42 5.53
CA LYS A 128 -19.33 -19.98 4.20
C LYS A 128 -19.67 -18.94 3.12
N LYS A 129 -19.76 -17.66 3.46
CA LYS A 129 -20.10 -16.58 2.52
C LYS A 129 -19.09 -16.53 1.39
N LYS A 130 -19.57 -16.45 0.14
CA LYS A 130 -18.72 -16.45 -1.05
C LYS A 130 -18.30 -15.02 -1.41
N PHE A 131 -17.07 -14.87 -1.94
CA PHE A 131 -16.51 -13.55 -2.30
C PHE A 131 -17.43 -12.73 -3.22
N LYS A 132 -18.14 -13.35 -4.16
CA LYS A 132 -19.09 -12.65 -5.05
C LYS A 132 -20.17 -11.87 -4.31
N THR A 133 -20.49 -12.25 -3.08
CA THR A 133 -21.53 -11.61 -2.26
C THR A 133 -20.96 -10.63 -1.23
N PHE A 134 -19.66 -10.36 -1.28
CA PHE A 134 -19.00 -9.42 -0.38
C PHE A 134 -19.36 -7.98 -0.76
N SER A 135 -19.58 -7.13 0.27
CA SER A 135 -19.62 -5.69 0.08
C SER A 135 -18.27 -5.17 -0.39
N LEU A 136 -18.20 -3.93 -0.88
CA LEU A 136 -16.94 -3.32 -1.27
C LEU A 136 -15.96 -3.30 -0.11
N GLY A 137 -16.39 -2.89 1.09
CA GLY A 137 -15.56 -2.88 2.29
C GLY A 137 -15.02 -4.26 2.66
N MET A 138 -15.83 -5.32 2.55
CA MET A 138 -15.36 -6.70 2.76
C MET A 138 -14.31 -7.10 1.71
N LYS A 139 -14.46 -6.68 0.46
CA LYS A 139 -13.49 -6.93 -0.60
C LYS A 139 -12.16 -6.22 -0.35
N GLN A 140 -12.22 -4.95 0.07
CA GLN A 140 -11.05 -4.17 0.45
C GLN A 140 -10.32 -4.79 1.64
N ARG A 141 -11.05 -5.19 2.69
CA ARG A 141 -10.48 -5.88 3.85
C ARG A 141 -9.82 -7.22 3.46
N LEU A 142 -10.42 -8.00 2.56
CA LEU A 142 -9.80 -9.23 2.09
C LEU A 142 -8.53 -8.96 1.28
N GLY A 143 -8.49 -7.89 0.47
CA GLY A 143 -7.29 -7.41 -0.23
C GLY A 143 -6.17 -7.05 0.75
N LEU A 144 -6.52 -6.33 1.82
CA LEU A 144 -5.58 -6.01 2.89
C LEU A 144 -5.10 -7.27 3.64
N ALA A 145 -6.00 -8.23 3.93
CA ALA A 145 -5.62 -9.51 4.55
C ALA A 145 -4.58 -10.25 3.70
N LEU A 146 -4.76 -10.27 2.36
CA LEU A 146 -3.80 -10.87 1.45
C LEU A 146 -2.43 -10.16 1.48
N ALA A 147 -2.41 -8.84 1.61
CA ALA A 147 -1.18 -8.05 1.73
C ALA A 147 -0.48 -8.30 3.08
N LEU A 148 -1.24 -8.57 4.15
CA LEU A 148 -0.74 -8.78 5.52
C LEU A 148 -0.31 -10.22 5.81
N MET A 149 -0.65 -11.19 4.97
CA MET A 149 -0.51 -12.63 5.24
C MET A 149 0.92 -13.08 5.54
N ASN A 150 1.92 -12.37 4.98
CA ASN A 150 3.35 -12.62 5.24
C ASN A 150 3.95 -11.68 6.29
N GLN A 151 3.14 -11.05 7.13
CA GLN A 151 3.55 -10.11 8.19
C GLN A 151 4.57 -9.07 7.71
N PRO A 152 4.24 -8.25 6.69
CA PRO A 152 5.19 -7.35 6.05
C PRO A 152 5.65 -6.23 7.00
N GLU A 153 6.91 -5.82 6.85
CA GLU A 153 7.47 -4.64 7.52
C GLU A 153 7.09 -3.34 6.79
N PHE A 154 6.81 -3.43 5.49
CA PHE A 154 6.37 -2.32 4.66
C PHE A 154 5.08 -2.67 3.91
N LEU A 155 4.10 -1.78 3.92
CA LEU A 155 2.80 -1.95 3.30
C LEU A 155 2.56 -0.87 2.26
N LEU A 156 2.25 -1.29 1.04
CA LEU A 156 1.93 -0.43 -0.11
C LEU A 156 0.44 -0.53 -0.41
N LEU A 157 -0.29 0.59 -0.31
CA LEU A 157 -1.73 0.63 -0.49
C LEU A 157 -2.12 1.67 -1.54
N ASP A 158 -2.69 1.23 -2.65
CA ASP A 158 -3.17 2.11 -3.72
C ASP A 158 -4.67 2.35 -3.61
N GLU A 159 -5.07 3.58 -3.22
CA GLU A 159 -6.46 4.00 -3.05
C GLU A 159 -7.35 3.02 -2.24
N PRO A 160 -6.90 2.48 -1.08
CA PRO A 160 -7.55 1.36 -0.42
C PRO A 160 -8.91 1.70 0.20
N ILE A 161 -9.18 2.97 0.46
CA ILE A 161 -10.43 3.47 1.08
C ILE A 161 -11.42 4.02 0.06
N ASN A 162 -11.06 4.02 -1.22
CA ASN A 162 -11.91 4.54 -2.27
C ASN A 162 -13.23 3.75 -2.39
N GLY A 163 -14.35 4.45 -2.31
CA GLY A 163 -15.69 3.89 -2.42
C GLY A 163 -16.20 3.17 -1.15
N LEU A 164 -15.48 3.27 -0.03
CA LEU A 164 -16.01 2.86 1.28
C LEU A 164 -17.01 3.89 1.78
N ASP A 165 -17.98 3.44 2.57
CA ASP A 165 -18.85 4.31 3.36
C ASP A 165 -18.05 4.97 4.52
N PRO A 166 -18.58 6.03 5.15
CA PRO A 166 -17.88 6.76 6.20
C PRO A 166 -17.45 5.89 7.38
N GLU A 167 -18.24 4.91 7.77
CA GLU A 167 -17.94 3.97 8.84
C GLU A 167 -16.77 3.05 8.45
N GLY A 168 -16.82 2.49 7.24
CA GLY A 168 -15.75 1.66 6.68
C GLY A 168 -14.42 2.40 6.55
N ILE A 169 -14.43 3.69 6.21
CA ILE A 169 -13.22 4.54 6.18
C ILE A 169 -12.61 4.65 7.59
N VAL A 170 -13.44 4.90 8.61
CA VAL A 170 -12.97 5.00 10.01
C VAL A 170 -12.34 3.70 10.46
N GLU A 171 -13.03 2.58 10.28
CA GLU A 171 -12.54 1.26 10.68
C GLU A 171 -11.24 0.86 9.95
N PHE A 172 -11.16 1.15 8.64
CA PHE A 172 -9.95 0.86 7.85
C PHE A 172 -8.76 1.70 8.34
N ARG A 173 -8.99 2.98 8.65
CA ARG A 173 -7.98 3.88 9.21
C ARG A 173 -7.48 3.39 10.58
N GLU A 174 -8.39 3.01 11.48
CA GLU A 174 -8.03 2.50 12.80
C GLU A 174 -7.19 1.22 12.71
N LEU A 175 -7.53 0.34 11.76
CA LEU A 175 -6.74 -0.85 11.48
C LEU A 175 -5.31 -0.50 11.05
N LEU A 176 -5.13 0.45 10.12
CA LEU A 176 -3.79 0.88 9.69
C LEU A 176 -2.99 1.54 10.82
N LEU A 177 -3.63 2.38 11.63
CA LEU A 177 -3.00 2.99 12.81
C LEU A 177 -2.57 1.94 13.84
N ARG A 178 -3.39 0.91 14.06
CA ARG A 178 -3.06 -0.21 14.93
C ARG A 178 -1.85 -1.00 14.41
N LEU A 179 -1.84 -1.36 13.13
CA LEU A 179 -0.70 -2.04 12.49
C LEU A 179 0.60 -1.24 12.61
N ASN A 180 0.53 0.07 12.39
CA ASN A 180 1.70 0.93 12.53
C ASN A 180 2.19 1.00 13.99
N ARG A 181 1.31 1.20 14.97
CA ARG A 181 1.68 1.33 16.40
C ARG A 181 2.16 0.02 17.01
N GLU A 182 1.43 -1.07 16.80
CA GLU A 182 1.67 -2.35 17.47
C GLU A 182 2.74 -3.19 16.79
N ARG A 183 2.81 -3.14 15.46
CA ARG A 183 3.75 -3.95 14.65
C ARG A 183 4.88 -3.13 14.03
N GLN A 184 4.89 -1.80 14.26
CA GLN A 184 5.86 -0.89 13.65
C GLN A 184 5.89 -1.00 12.11
N THR A 185 4.75 -1.39 11.50
CA THR A 185 4.63 -1.51 10.04
C THR A 185 4.74 -0.13 9.42
N THR A 186 5.68 0.05 8.50
CA THR A 186 5.80 1.26 7.68
C THR A 186 4.73 1.19 6.59
N ILE A 187 4.05 2.29 6.29
CA ILE A 187 2.92 2.29 5.35
C ILE A 187 3.11 3.41 4.32
N LEU A 188 3.00 3.09 3.03
CA LEU A 188 2.78 4.06 1.97
C LEU A 188 1.36 3.86 1.44
N ILE A 189 0.55 4.89 1.54
CA ILE A 189 -0.86 4.87 1.13
C ILE A 189 -1.15 6.01 0.17
N SER A 190 -1.79 5.71 -0.96
CA SER A 190 -2.22 6.74 -1.91
C SER A 190 -3.69 7.11 -1.72
N SER A 191 -4.02 8.37 -1.96
CA SER A 191 -5.39 8.86 -2.12
C SER A 191 -5.42 10.11 -3.01
N HIS A 192 -6.56 10.38 -3.62
CA HIS A 192 -6.82 11.65 -4.29
C HIS A 192 -7.50 12.67 -3.35
N ILE A 193 -7.79 12.30 -2.11
CA ILE A 193 -8.47 13.12 -1.10
C ILE A 193 -7.52 13.34 0.08
N LEU A 194 -7.02 14.57 0.24
CA LEU A 194 -6.08 14.93 1.31
C LEU A 194 -6.68 14.73 2.71
N SER A 195 -7.96 15.06 2.92
CA SER A 195 -8.62 14.95 4.22
C SER A 195 -8.69 13.50 4.72
N GLU A 196 -8.76 12.51 3.85
CA GLU A 196 -8.71 11.10 4.22
C GLU A 196 -7.36 10.71 4.82
N LEU A 197 -6.28 11.21 4.24
CA LEU A 197 -4.92 10.91 4.68
C LEU A 197 -4.48 11.79 5.86
N SER A 198 -5.04 12.99 6.02
CA SER A 198 -4.64 13.94 7.08
C SER A 198 -4.83 13.40 8.50
N ALA A 199 -5.80 12.51 8.68
CA ALA A 199 -6.08 11.85 9.96
C ALA A 199 -5.24 10.58 10.20
N LEU A 200 -4.43 10.15 9.20
CA LEU A 200 -3.68 8.91 9.23
C LEU A 200 -2.18 9.13 9.04
N ALA A 201 -1.80 9.90 8.02
CA ALA A 201 -0.43 10.02 7.58
C ALA A 201 0.41 10.95 8.47
N THR A 202 1.66 10.54 8.71
CA THR A 202 2.67 11.32 9.41
C THR A 202 3.47 12.21 8.46
N HIS A 203 3.61 11.79 7.20
CA HIS A 203 4.31 12.50 6.12
C HIS A 203 3.49 12.42 4.84
N PHE A 204 3.67 13.41 3.97
CA PHE A 204 2.93 13.54 2.71
C PHE A 204 3.87 13.77 1.54
N GLY A 205 3.56 13.17 0.41
CA GLY A 205 4.13 13.47 -0.89
C GLY A 205 3.02 13.90 -1.85
N PHE A 206 3.17 15.05 -2.48
CA PHE A 206 2.22 15.55 -3.48
C PHE A 206 2.73 15.22 -4.87
N ILE A 207 1.90 14.54 -5.66
CA ILE A 207 2.25 14.14 -7.03
C ILE A 207 1.26 14.70 -8.03
N GLU A 208 1.78 15.30 -9.10
CA GLU A 208 0.99 15.81 -10.23
C GLU A 208 1.71 15.54 -11.55
N LYS A 209 0.98 15.06 -12.55
CA LYS A 209 1.50 14.81 -13.91
C LYS A 209 2.81 14.01 -13.92
N GLY A 210 2.89 13.01 -13.05
CA GLY A 210 4.05 12.14 -12.92
C GLY A 210 5.21 12.69 -12.10
N LYS A 211 5.13 13.93 -11.59
CA LYS A 211 6.19 14.57 -10.80
C LYS A 211 5.81 14.67 -9.33
N VAL A 212 6.74 14.36 -8.45
CA VAL A 212 6.62 14.68 -7.03
C VAL A 212 6.97 16.16 -6.86
N LEU A 213 5.98 16.95 -6.42
CA LEU A 213 6.11 18.39 -6.28
C LEU A 213 6.76 18.77 -4.94
N GLU A 214 6.32 18.12 -3.87
CA GLU A 214 6.79 18.40 -2.51
C GLU A 214 6.63 17.15 -1.63
N THR A 215 7.52 17.01 -0.65
CA THR A 215 7.34 16.09 0.48
C THR A 215 7.39 16.90 1.78
N ILE A 216 6.44 16.67 2.70
CA ILE A 216 6.27 17.47 3.90
C ILE A 216 5.82 16.62 5.08
N SER A 217 6.25 16.95 6.30
CA SER A 217 5.71 16.32 7.51
C SER A 217 4.28 16.77 7.78
N GLY A 218 3.49 15.94 8.46
CA GLY A 218 2.12 16.30 8.86
C GLY A 218 2.06 17.50 9.83
N ALA A 219 3.14 17.74 10.59
CA ALA A 219 3.26 18.92 11.44
C ALA A 219 3.34 20.20 10.59
N ASN A 220 4.28 20.23 9.64
CA ASN A 220 4.49 21.38 8.75
C ASN A 220 3.29 21.60 7.81
N LEU A 221 2.62 20.51 7.38
CA LEU A 221 1.40 20.64 6.57
C LEU A 221 0.29 21.35 7.34
N ARG A 222 0.08 20.99 8.62
CA ARG A 222 -0.92 21.67 9.47
C ARG A 222 -0.60 23.14 9.72
N GLU A 223 0.67 23.49 9.79
CA GLU A 223 1.11 24.89 9.92
C GLU A 223 0.79 25.68 8.66
N LYS A 224 1.16 25.17 7.48
CA LYS A 224 0.83 25.78 6.17
C LYS A 224 -0.68 25.95 5.92
N CYS A 225 -1.53 25.11 6.51
CA CYS A 225 -2.99 25.23 6.34
C CYS A 225 -3.65 26.20 7.34
N ARG A 226 -2.89 26.80 8.27
CA ARG A 226 -3.39 27.81 9.25
C ARG A 226 -3.10 29.25 8.80
N GLU A 227 -2.22 29.43 7.86
CA GLU A 227 -1.94 30.69 7.18
C GLU A 227 -2.93 30.92 6.02
#